data_08c67571473faf8e0913dff68cd3b313
#
_entry.id   08c67571473faf8e0913dff68cd3b313
#
_cell.length_a   1.000
_cell.length_b   1.000
_cell.length_c   1.000
_cell.angle_alpha   90.00
_cell.angle_beta   90.00
_cell.angle_gamma   90.00
#
_symmetry.space_group_name_H-M   'P 1'
#
loop_
_entity.id
_entity.type
_entity.pdbx_description
1 polymer ?
#
loop_
_entity_poly.entity_id
_entity_poly.type
_entity_poly.pdbx_seq_one_letter_code
_entity_poly.pdbx_strand_id
1 'polypeptide(L)'
;MIHAKLKDARDYLGIHPRLDRALELLTPAFLDSVGTVQQNLEEDRLYVTRFDYETVAETESFFEYHRRYLDIHVMVRGCERVDIAHPAGLTEFTHQGDFWGCRGEAEQSLLLKPGDFLVVFPGDAHRLKIAVGETAPVSKVVFKVLFKGESE
;
A
#
# COMPACT_ATOMS: atom_id res chain seq x y z
N MET A 1 2.36 -10.59 -1.15
CA MET A 1 2.76 -9.32 -1.78
C MET A 1 2.78 -9.47 -3.29
N ILE A 2 2.28 -8.47 -4.01
CA ILE A 2 2.41 -8.39 -5.48
C ILE A 2 3.10 -7.06 -5.78
N HIS A 3 4.22 -7.10 -6.50
CA HIS A 3 4.89 -5.89 -7.01
C HIS A 3 5.03 -6.06 -8.52
N ALA A 4 4.28 -5.28 -9.30
CA ALA A 4 4.17 -5.48 -10.73
C ALA A 4 3.88 -4.18 -11.48
N LYS A 5 3.82 -4.25 -12.81
CA LYS A 5 3.48 -3.11 -13.67
C LYS A 5 1.97 -2.93 -13.76
N LEU A 6 1.52 -1.69 -13.79
CA LEU A 6 0.09 -1.36 -13.96
C LEU A 6 -0.52 -2.06 -15.19
N LYS A 7 0.22 -2.13 -16.29
CA LYS A 7 -0.23 -2.79 -17.52
C LYS A 7 -0.54 -4.27 -17.34
N ASP A 8 0.06 -4.90 -16.31
CA ASP A 8 -0.07 -6.34 -16.04
C ASP A 8 -1.06 -6.63 -14.88
N ALA A 9 -1.77 -5.60 -14.38
CA ALA A 9 -2.65 -5.75 -13.23
C ALA A 9 -3.71 -6.84 -13.42
N ARG A 10 -4.23 -7.00 -14.63
CA ARG A 10 -5.27 -7.99 -14.93
C ARG A 10 -4.78 -9.43 -14.86
N ASP A 11 -3.46 -9.66 -14.89
CA ASP A 11 -2.89 -11.00 -14.74
C ASP A 11 -3.09 -11.55 -13.32
N TYR A 12 -3.43 -10.70 -12.36
CA TYR A 12 -3.61 -11.04 -10.95
C TYR A 12 -5.07 -11.15 -10.52
N LEU A 13 -6.01 -11.14 -11.47
CA LEU A 13 -7.44 -11.36 -11.19
C LEU A 13 -7.69 -12.80 -10.72
N GLY A 14 -8.71 -12.97 -9.87
CA GLY A 14 -9.15 -14.30 -9.42
C GLY A 14 -8.76 -14.63 -7.99
N ILE A 15 -8.10 -13.73 -7.27
CA ILE A 15 -7.71 -13.96 -5.86
C ILE A 15 -8.89 -13.64 -4.93
N HIS A 16 -9.55 -12.51 -5.13
CA HIS A 16 -10.67 -12.05 -4.32
C HIS A 16 -11.51 -11.04 -5.10
N PRO A 17 -12.85 -11.13 -5.08
CA PRO A 17 -13.71 -10.25 -5.91
C PRO A 17 -13.48 -8.76 -5.68
N ARG A 18 -13.23 -8.34 -4.46
CA ARG A 18 -13.03 -6.93 -4.12
C ARG A 18 -11.64 -6.45 -4.55
N LEU A 19 -10.63 -7.32 -4.48
CA LEU A 19 -9.31 -7.05 -5.05
C LEU A 19 -9.40 -6.92 -6.57
N ASP A 20 -10.15 -7.82 -7.23
CA ASP A 20 -10.36 -7.77 -8.67
C ASP A 20 -10.95 -6.44 -9.11
N ARG A 21 -11.96 -5.96 -8.38
CA ARG A 21 -12.58 -4.66 -8.65
C ARG A 21 -11.56 -3.52 -8.55
N ALA A 22 -10.71 -3.54 -7.53
CA ALA A 22 -9.65 -2.53 -7.38
C ALA A 22 -8.61 -2.63 -8.49
N LEU A 23 -8.17 -3.84 -8.84
CA LEU A 23 -7.18 -4.05 -9.92
C LEU A 23 -7.69 -3.53 -11.26
N GLU A 24 -8.99 -3.69 -11.54
CA GLU A 24 -9.60 -3.18 -12.78
C GLU A 24 -9.65 -1.65 -12.83
N LEU A 25 -9.54 -0.96 -11.70
CA LEU A 25 -9.47 0.49 -11.59
C LEU A 25 -8.05 1.05 -11.71
N LEU A 26 -7.04 0.21 -11.87
CA LEU A 26 -5.64 0.65 -12.04
C LEU A 26 -5.39 1.13 -13.48
N THR A 27 -6.12 2.16 -13.88
CA THR A 27 -6.01 2.80 -15.19
C THR A 27 -5.57 4.25 -15.02
N PRO A 28 -4.85 4.83 -15.99
CA PRO A 28 -4.45 6.23 -15.91
C PRO A 28 -5.64 7.19 -15.67
N ALA A 29 -6.75 6.97 -16.36
CA ALA A 29 -7.92 7.82 -16.24
C ALA A 29 -8.50 7.80 -14.82
N PHE A 30 -8.65 6.62 -14.22
CA PHE A 30 -9.15 6.52 -12.85
C PHE A 30 -8.16 7.09 -11.83
N LEU A 31 -6.89 6.72 -11.92
CA LEU A 31 -5.86 7.18 -11.00
C LEU A 31 -5.72 8.70 -11.00
N ASP A 32 -5.82 9.34 -12.16
CA ASP A 32 -5.78 10.79 -12.29
C ASP A 32 -7.00 11.48 -11.64
N SER A 33 -8.12 10.77 -11.53
CA SER A 33 -9.36 11.31 -10.93
C SER A 33 -9.36 11.28 -9.40
N VAL A 34 -8.46 10.50 -8.77
CA VAL A 34 -8.46 10.31 -7.32
C VAL A 34 -7.91 11.55 -6.63
N GLY A 35 -8.70 12.10 -5.71
CA GLY A 35 -8.34 13.26 -4.90
C GLY A 35 -7.79 12.89 -3.53
N THR A 36 -7.50 13.92 -2.74
CA THR A 36 -6.95 13.77 -1.38
C THR A 36 -8.02 13.49 -0.32
N VAL A 37 -9.29 13.52 -0.72
CA VAL A 37 -10.42 13.14 0.15
C VAL A 37 -10.76 11.69 -0.15
N GLN A 38 -10.96 10.89 0.90
CA GLN A 38 -11.31 9.48 0.76
C GLN A 38 -12.59 9.31 -0.05
N GLN A 39 -12.52 8.47 -1.08
CA GLN A 39 -13.63 8.10 -1.93
C GLN A 39 -14.03 6.66 -1.65
N ASN A 40 -15.24 6.45 -1.16
CA ASN A 40 -15.77 5.12 -0.92
C ASN A 40 -16.33 4.55 -2.23
N LEU A 41 -15.81 3.39 -2.63
CA LEU A 41 -16.25 2.67 -3.84
C LEU A 41 -17.23 1.55 -3.48
N GLU A 42 -17.08 0.98 -2.30
CA GLU A 42 -17.99 -0.02 -1.72
C GLU A 42 -18.04 0.20 -0.21
N GLU A 43 -18.72 1.28 0.21
CA GLU A 43 -18.81 1.68 1.62
C GLU A 43 -17.38 1.73 2.26
N ASP A 44 -17.22 1.11 3.43
CA ASP A 44 -15.94 1.00 4.13
C ASP A 44 -15.12 -0.23 3.70
N ARG A 45 -15.62 -1.02 2.75
CA ARG A 45 -14.98 -2.26 2.30
C ARG A 45 -13.98 -2.06 1.17
N LEU A 46 -14.16 -0.99 0.40
CA LEU A 46 -13.26 -0.61 -0.68
C LEU A 46 -13.28 0.90 -0.81
N TYR A 47 -12.14 1.54 -0.55
CA TYR A 47 -12.01 2.98 -0.70
C TYR A 47 -10.62 3.36 -1.16
N VAL A 48 -10.49 4.58 -1.67
CA VAL A 48 -9.27 5.06 -2.31
C VAL A 48 -9.01 6.52 -1.95
N THR A 49 -7.73 6.86 -1.80
CA THR A 49 -7.29 8.21 -1.44
C THR A 49 -5.93 8.48 -2.09
N ARG A 50 -5.69 9.72 -2.51
CA ARG A 50 -4.36 10.18 -2.92
C ARG A 50 -3.67 10.86 -1.75
N PHE A 51 -2.40 10.54 -1.55
CA PHE A 51 -1.54 11.15 -0.55
C PHE A 51 -0.39 11.87 -1.26
N ASP A 52 -0.22 13.15 -0.95
CA ASP A 52 0.89 13.97 -1.41
C ASP A 52 1.77 14.26 -0.19
N TYR A 53 3.05 13.90 -0.25
CA TYR A 53 3.98 14.05 0.88
C TYR A 53 5.42 14.09 0.39
N GLU A 54 6.35 14.38 1.30
CA GLU A 54 7.77 14.19 1.07
C GLU A 54 8.22 12.85 1.66
N THR A 55 9.10 12.16 0.96
CA THR A 55 9.78 10.97 1.50
C THR A 55 10.63 11.35 2.71
N VAL A 56 10.90 10.38 3.58
CA VAL A 56 11.60 10.59 4.84
C VAL A 56 12.82 9.69 4.92
N ALA A 57 13.73 9.98 5.85
CA ALA A 57 14.83 9.09 6.17
C ALA A 57 14.28 7.77 6.76
N GLU A 58 14.99 6.67 6.56
CA GLU A 58 14.58 5.36 7.07
C GLU A 58 14.27 5.37 8.57
N THR A 59 15.05 6.11 9.35
CA THR A 59 14.88 6.23 10.80
C THR A 59 13.59 6.95 11.22
N GLU A 60 12.96 7.66 10.31
CA GLU A 60 11.70 8.38 10.56
C GLU A 60 10.47 7.58 10.12
N SER A 61 10.66 6.38 9.61
CA SER A 61 9.60 5.47 9.18
C SER A 61 9.61 4.21 10.04
N PHE A 62 8.44 3.57 10.15
CA PHE A 62 8.30 2.31 10.87
C PHE A 62 7.43 1.36 10.07
N PHE A 63 7.49 0.06 10.41
CA PHE A 63 6.63 -0.95 9.79
C PHE A 63 5.21 -0.84 10.29
N GLU A 64 4.26 -1.09 9.41
CA GLU A 64 2.86 -1.28 9.74
C GLU A 64 2.34 -2.54 9.07
N TYR A 65 1.34 -3.18 9.66
CA TYR A 65 0.61 -4.26 9.02
C TYR A 65 -0.86 -4.22 9.43
N HIS A 66 -1.67 -4.92 8.65
CA HIS A 66 -3.11 -5.03 8.83
C HIS A 66 -3.49 -6.51 8.91
N ARG A 67 -4.62 -6.83 9.52
CA ARG A 67 -5.11 -8.20 9.62
C ARG A 67 -6.33 -8.46 8.75
N ARG A 68 -7.07 -7.41 8.44
CA ARG A 68 -8.33 -7.51 7.67
C ARG A 68 -8.24 -6.91 6.28
N TYR A 69 -7.57 -5.79 6.15
CA TYR A 69 -7.45 -5.06 4.89
C TYR A 69 -6.13 -5.40 4.21
N LEU A 70 -6.18 -5.40 2.87
CA LEU A 70 -4.99 -5.25 2.07
C LEU A 70 -4.92 -3.83 1.53
N ASP A 71 -3.71 -3.39 1.21
CA ASP A 71 -3.48 -2.08 0.60
C ASP A 71 -2.92 -2.26 -0.80
N ILE A 72 -3.37 -1.42 -1.73
CA ILE A 72 -2.74 -1.30 -3.05
C ILE A 72 -2.13 0.09 -3.13
N HIS A 73 -0.83 0.15 -3.27
CA HIS A 73 -0.07 1.39 -3.42
C HIS A 73 0.29 1.60 -4.88
N VAL A 74 -0.06 2.75 -5.43
CA VAL A 74 0.24 3.13 -6.81
C VAL A 74 0.94 4.48 -6.82
N MET A 75 2.21 4.50 -7.23
CA MET A 75 2.95 5.76 -7.34
C MET A 75 2.50 6.50 -8.57
N VAL A 76 2.01 7.74 -8.40
CA VAL A 76 1.61 8.60 -9.49
C VAL A 76 2.77 9.50 -9.90
N ARG A 77 3.49 10.02 -8.92
CA ARG A 77 4.64 10.92 -9.14
C ARG A 77 5.70 10.71 -8.08
N GLY A 78 6.96 10.68 -8.49
CA GLY A 78 8.10 10.45 -7.61
C GLY A 78 8.38 8.98 -7.38
N CYS A 79 9.24 8.69 -6.44
CA CYS A 79 9.69 7.33 -6.12
C CYS A 79 9.92 7.22 -4.61
N GLU A 80 9.56 6.07 -4.04
CA GLU A 80 9.91 5.76 -2.66
C GLU A 80 10.45 4.34 -2.54
N ARG A 81 11.26 4.09 -1.52
CA ARG A 81 11.62 2.74 -1.11
C ARG A 81 10.56 2.23 -0.13
N VAL A 82 10.15 1.01 -0.34
CA VAL A 82 9.27 0.28 0.57
C VAL A 82 10.02 -0.95 1.07
N ASP A 83 10.05 -1.14 2.38
CA ASP A 83 10.62 -2.32 3.00
C ASP A 83 9.50 -3.26 3.41
N ILE A 84 9.74 -4.55 3.28
CA ILE A 84 8.79 -5.62 3.59
C ILE A 84 9.43 -6.56 4.61
N ALA A 85 8.62 -7.02 5.57
CA ALA A 85 9.00 -8.02 6.54
C ALA A 85 7.79 -8.83 6.98
N HIS A 86 8.03 -10.03 7.52
CA HIS A 86 6.98 -10.79 8.18
C HIS A 86 6.79 -10.25 9.61
N PRO A 87 5.55 -10.02 10.07
CA PRO A 87 5.30 -9.47 11.41
C PRO A 87 5.95 -10.24 12.55
N ALA A 88 6.12 -11.56 12.41
CA ALA A 88 6.73 -12.40 13.44
C ALA A 88 8.17 -11.99 13.78
N GLY A 89 8.89 -11.36 12.85
CA GLY A 89 10.25 -10.87 13.07
C GLY A 89 10.33 -9.44 13.61
N LEU A 90 9.18 -8.81 13.86
CA LEU A 90 9.09 -7.42 14.27
C LEU A 90 8.56 -7.28 15.68
N THR A 91 8.84 -6.14 16.32
CA THR A 91 8.33 -5.82 17.66
C THR A 91 7.25 -4.75 17.53
N GLU A 92 6.03 -5.06 17.96
CA GLU A 92 4.92 -4.11 17.98
C GLU A 92 5.16 -3.05 19.08
N PHE A 93 4.85 -1.79 18.76
CA PHE A 93 4.92 -0.70 19.74
C PHE A 93 3.63 0.10 19.81
N THR A 94 2.73 -0.02 18.82
CA THR A 94 1.44 0.67 18.82
C THR A 94 0.41 -0.13 18.05
N HIS A 95 -0.87 0.02 18.45
CA HIS A 95 -1.99 -0.65 17.80
C HIS A 95 -3.23 0.22 17.90
N GLN A 96 -3.96 0.35 16.80
CA GLN A 96 -5.24 1.03 16.76
C GLN A 96 -6.09 0.45 15.61
N GLY A 97 -7.23 -0.16 15.95
CA GLY A 97 -8.10 -0.79 14.96
C GLY A 97 -7.37 -1.88 14.18
N ASP A 98 -7.40 -1.79 12.84
CA ASP A 98 -6.69 -2.72 11.95
C ASP A 98 -5.27 -2.22 11.60
N PHE A 99 -4.65 -1.48 12.49
CA PHE A 99 -3.31 -0.93 12.32
C PHE A 99 -2.40 -1.39 13.47
N TRP A 100 -1.31 -2.05 13.12
CA TRP A 100 -0.23 -2.42 14.04
C TRP A 100 1.06 -1.78 13.55
N GLY A 101 1.64 -0.90 14.39
CA GLY A 101 2.95 -0.29 14.14
C GLY A 101 4.06 -1.11 14.78
N CYS A 102 5.13 -1.37 14.04
CA CYS A 102 6.20 -2.28 14.45
C CYS A 102 7.58 -1.71 14.12
N ARG A 103 8.59 -2.21 14.84
CA ARG A 103 10.02 -1.92 14.59
C ARG A 103 10.78 -3.21 14.36
N GLY A 104 11.81 -3.14 13.55
CA GLY A 104 12.68 -4.25 13.25
C GLY A 104 13.37 -4.10 11.90
N GLU A 105 13.96 -5.18 11.45
CA GLU A 105 14.72 -5.21 10.22
C GLU A 105 13.88 -5.65 9.02
N ALA A 106 14.19 -5.07 7.86
CA ALA A 106 13.56 -5.46 6.61
C ALA A 106 14.11 -6.82 6.13
N GLU A 107 13.22 -7.64 5.58
CA GLU A 107 13.60 -8.86 4.88
C GLU A 107 13.80 -8.60 3.39
N GLN A 108 13.04 -7.66 2.83
CA GLN A 108 13.09 -7.26 1.43
C GLN A 108 12.92 -5.76 1.32
N SER A 109 13.44 -5.18 0.24
CA SER A 109 13.22 -3.79 -0.12
C SER A 109 12.92 -3.68 -1.60
N LEU A 110 12.03 -2.77 -1.95
CA LEU A 110 11.70 -2.49 -3.34
C LEU A 110 11.58 -0.99 -3.58
N LEU A 111 11.73 -0.59 -4.85
CA LEU A 111 11.44 0.77 -5.28
C LEU A 111 10.04 0.81 -5.90
N LEU A 112 9.21 1.69 -5.39
CA LEU A 112 7.88 1.95 -5.94
C LEU A 112 7.97 3.20 -6.82
N LYS A 113 7.73 3.02 -8.12
CA LYS A 113 7.89 4.05 -9.16
C LYS A 113 6.61 4.21 -9.96
N PRO A 114 6.42 5.36 -10.66
CA PRO A 114 5.31 5.51 -11.60
C PRO A 114 5.28 4.36 -12.61
N GLY A 115 4.09 3.84 -12.85
CA GLY A 115 3.88 2.67 -13.70
C GLY A 115 3.88 1.34 -12.97
N ASP A 116 4.22 1.34 -11.66
CA ASP A 116 4.20 0.15 -10.80
C ASP A 116 3.04 0.20 -9.82
N PHE A 117 2.62 -0.98 -9.35
CA PHE A 117 1.74 -1.08 -8.19
C PHE A 117 2.26 -2.13 -7.21
N LEU A 118 1.88 -1.97 -5.96
CA LEU A 118 2.25 -2.87 -4.87
C LEU A 118 0.99 -3.27 -4.11
N VAL A 119 0.73 -4.57 -4.00
CA VAL A 119 -0.31 -5.10 -3.12
C VAL A 119 0.36 -5.69 -1.90
N VAL A 120 0.02 -5.19 -0.71
CA VAL A 120 0.41 -5.79 0.57
C VAL A 120 -0.81 -6.41 1.20
N PHE A 121 -0.74 -7.72 1.45
CA PHE A 121 -1.83 -8.50 2.03
C PHE A 121 -1.80 -8.41 3.55
N PRO A 122 -2.90 -8.82 4.22
CA PRO A 122 -2.84 -8.99 5.67
C PRO A 122 -1.67 -9.90 6.05
N GLY A 123 -0.84 -9.41 6.97
CA GLY A 123 0.38 -10.12 7.37
C GLY A 123 1.64 -9.73 6.60
N ASP A 124 1.55 -8.92 5.56
CA ASP A 124 2.72 -8.32 4.93
C ASP A 124 3.03 -7.00 5.63
N ALA A 125 3.97 -7.00 6.56
CA ALA A 125 4.40 -5.76 7.20
C ALA A 125 5.22 -4.93 6.21
N HIS A 126 4.97 -3.63 6.18
CA HIS A 126 5.58 -2.72 5.22
C HIS A 126 5.98 -1.41 5.88
N ARG A 127 7.17 -0.93 5.53
CA ARG A 127 7.70 0.37 5.95
C ARG A 127 7.76 1.26 4.73
N LEU A 128 6.96 2.32 4.74
CA LEU A 128 6.69 3.18 3.60
C LEU A 128 7.46 4.48 3.63
N LYS A 129 7.37 5.26 2.55
CA LYS A 129 7.81 6.67 2.47
C LYS A 129 9.30 6.88 2.56
N ILE A 130 10.11 5.85 2.42
CA ILE A 130 11.56 5.97 2.59
C ILE A 130 12.19 6.63 1.36
N ALA A 131 13.00 7.65 1.61
CA ALA A 131 13.70 8.38 0.55
C ALA A 131 14.68 7.49 -0.22
N VAL A 132 14.69 7.68 -1.53
CA VAL A 132 15.70 7.08 -2.42
C VAL A 132 16.75 8.16 -2.68
N GLY A 133 17.85 8.14 -1.90
CA GLY A 133 18.79 9.23 -1.85
C GLY A 133 18.26 10.39 -1.01
N GLU A 134 18.03 11.54 -1.63
CA GLU A 134 17.48 12.70 -0.94
C GLU A 134 15.96 12.60 -0.77
N THR A 135 15.44 13.28 0.26
CA THR A 135 13.99 13.44 0.42
C THR A 135 13.41 14.19 -0.77
N ALA A 136 12.24 13.78 -1.22
CA ALA A 136 11.61 14.34 -2.41
C ALA A 136 10.08 14.25 -2.33
N PRO A 137 9.35 15.16 -3.00
CA PRO A 137 7.90 15.09 -3.04
C PRO A 137 7.43 13.89 -3.87
N VAL A 138 6.37 13.24 -3.38
CA VAL A 138 5.70 12.13 -4.07
C VAL A 138 4.20 12.30 -4.02
N SER A 139 3.51 11.72 -4.99
CA SER A 139 2.07 11.58 -5.01
C SER A 139 1.73 10.11 -5.22
N LYS A 140 0.97 9.54 -4.29
CA LYS A 140 0.65 8.12 -4.25
C LYS A 140 -0.85 7.90 -4.03
N VAL A 141 -1.44 7.01 -4.81
CA VAL A 141 -2.82 6.56 -4.63
C VAL A 141 -2.80 5.26 -3.84
N VAL A 142 -3.64 5.17 -2.81
CA VAL A 142 -3.75 3.97 -1.97
C VAL A 142 -5.21 3.50 -1.97
N PHE A 143 -5.43 2.24 -2.36
CA PHE A 143 -6.69 1.54 -2.19
C PHE A 143 -6.63 0.75 -0.89
N LYS A 144 -7.69 0.86 -0.09
CA LYS A 144 -7.93 0.00 1.07
C LYS A 144 -9.02 -0.98 0.72
N VAL A 145 -8.71 -2.27 0.80
CA VAL A 145 -9.58 -3.34 0.34
C VAL A 145 -9.82 -4.33 1.48
N LEU A 146 -11.06 -4.44 1.93
CA LEU A 146 -11.40 -5.45 2.94
C LEU A 146 -11.25 -6.85 2.31
N PHE A 147 -10.27 -7.58 2.81
CA PHE A 147 -9.87 -8.88 2.28
C PHE A 147 -10.36 -10.04 3.15
N LYS A 148 -10.33 -9.87 4.48
CA LYS A 148 -10.87 -10.85 5.44
C LYS A 148 -12.09 -10.25 6.15
N GLY A 149 -13.16 -11.01 6.22
CA GLY A 149 -14.37 -10.63 6.95
C GLY A 149 -14.15 -10.56 8.46
N GLU A 150 -15.18 -10.07 9.19
CA GLU A 150 -15.10 -9.92 10.65
C GLU A 150 -15.03 -11.25 11.39
N SER A 151 -15.51 -12.31 10.78
CA SER A 151 -15.56 -13.67 11.34
C SER A 151 -14.36 -14.55 10.95
N GLU A 152 -13.40 -14.02 10.22
CA GLU A 152 -12.25 -14.79 9.70
C GLU A 152 -10.96 -14.54 10.46
#